data_cc2260a412664e40b0ff4c9cc10b6dab
#
_entry.id   cc2260a412664e40b0ff4c9cc10b6dab
#
_cell.length_a   1.000
_cell.length_b   1.000
_cell.length_c   1.000
_cell.angle_alpha   90.00
_cell.angle_beta   90.00
_cell.angle_gamma   90.00
#
_symmetry.space_group_name_H-M   'P 1'
#
loop_
_entity.id
_entity.type
_entity.pdbx_description
1 polymer ?
#
loop_
_entity_poly.entity_id
_entity_poly.type
_entity_poly.pdbx_seq_one_letter_code
_entity_poly.pdbx_strand_id
1 'polypeptide(L)'
;MKKAISLFCIVCMLLCLFSCQSNDINLNKEKSFFSDFEIENDKVYIYCTLFLENQSSSQEVVEIKALLESDAKNGLLKEENLYGYTVDENSKTFTLEQGENQIDIVFIGEYAGTPEKADRLLPEIEIIKTKQ
;
A
#
# COMPACT_ATOMS: atom_id res chain seq x y z
N MET A 1 17.68 -1.59 -45.96
CA MET A 1 17.18 -2.65 -45.09
C MET A 1 17.87 -2.74 -43.73
N LYS A 2 19.20 -2.62 -43.64
CA LYS A 2 19.90 -2.65 -42.35
C LYS A 2 19.55 -1.49 -41.40
N LYS A 3 19.22 -0.29 -41.93
CA LYS A 3 18.84 0.86 -41.11
C LYS A 3 17.45 0.73 -40.48
N ALA A 4 16.52 0.04 -41.11
CA ALA A 4 15.16 -0.17 -40.57
C ALA A 4 15.15 -1.16 -39.43
N ILE A 5 16.00 -2.20 -39.48
CA ILE A 5 16.14 -3.19 -38.43
C ILE A 5 16.78 -2.58 -37.19
N SER A 6 17.80 -1.72 -37.36
CA SER A 6 18.45 -1.01 -36.26
C SER A 6 17.50 -0.07 -35.54
N LEU A 7 16.67 0.66 -36.27
CA LEU A 7 15.67 1.57 -35.71
C LEU A 7 14.61 0.80 -34.92
N PHE A 8 14.16 -0.35 -35.41
CA PHE A 8 13.20 -1.22 -34.73
C PHE A 8 13.75 -1.74 -33.40
N CYS A 9 15.02 -2.16 -33.38
CA CYS A 9 15.67 -2.63 -32.14
C CYS A 9 15.79 -1.52 -31.10
N ILE A 10 16.08 -0.27 -31.52
CA ILE A 10 16.18 0.88 -30.61
C ILE A 10 14.80 1.21 -30.00
N VAL A 11 13.73 1.16 -30.79
CA VAL A 11 12.37 1.40 -30.33
C VAL A 11 11.95 0.31 -29.33
N CYS A 12 12.27 -0.96 -29.59
CA CYS A 12 12.00 -2.06 -28.66
C CYS A 12 12.77 -1.91 -27.35
N MET A 13 14.03 -1.47 -27.38
CA MET A 13 14.81 -1.19 -26.17
C MET A 13 14.21 -0.06 -25.34
N LEU A 14 13.74 1.01 -25.98
CA LEU A 14 13.09 2.11 -25.28
C LEU A 14 11.78 1.69 -24.61
N LEU A 15 10.98 0.85 -25.26
CA LEU A 15 9.76 0.30 -24.69
C LEU A 15 10.03 -0.60 -23.48
N CYS A 16 11.12 -1.40 -23.53
CA CYS A 16 11.53 -2.22 -22.40
C CYS A 16 11.99 -1.39 -21.20
N LEU A 17 12.64 -0.23 -21.40
CA LEU A 17 13.03 0.67 -20.34
C LEU A 17 11.83 1.29 -19.61
N PHE A 18 10.76 1.61 -20.33
CA PHE A 18 9.53 2.15 -19.74
C PHE A 18 8.78 1.08 -18.90
N SER A 19 8.80 -0.17 -19.30
CA SER A 19 8.14 -1.24 -18.57
C SER A 19 8.88 -1.65 -17.29
N CYS A 20 10.16 -1.33 -17.16
CA CYS A 20 10.98 -1.66 -15.98
C CYS A 20 10.91 -0.61 -14.87
N GLN A 21 10.20 0.51 -15.06
CA GLN A 21 10.13 1.60 -14.08
C GLN A 21 9.01 1.48 -13.06
N SER A 22 8.08 0.54 -13.22
CA SER A 22 6.97 0.36 -12.30
C SER A 22 7.28 -0.75 -11.29
N ASN A 23 7.00 -0.53 -10.00
CA ASN A 23 7.00 -1.50 -8.92
C ASN A 23 8.35 -1.85 -8.30
N ASP A 24 9.10 -0.82 -7.89
CA ASP A 24 10.29 -1.03 -7.06
C ASP A 24 9.94 -1.50 -5.64
N ILE A 25 8.70 -1.28 -5.20
CA ILE A 25 8.26 -1.63 -3.86
C ILE A 25 7.09 -2.59 -3.96
N ASN A 26 7.24 -3.77 -3.35
CA ASN A 26 6.25 -4.83 -3.41
C ASN A 26 5.80 -5.26 -2.02
N LEU A 27 4.49 -5.46 -1.89
CA LEU A 27 3.90 -6.03 -0.69
C LEU A 27 4.02 -7.55 -0.74
N ASN A 28 4.60 -8.15 0.29
CA ASN A 28 4.58 -9.59 0.47
C ASN A 28 3.27 -9.97 1.14
N LYS A 29 2.29 -10.38 0.34
CA LYS A 29 0.95 -10.72 0.81
C LYS A 29 0.92 -11.97 1.70
N GLU A 30 1.84 -12.91 1.48
CA GLU A 30 1.89 -14.13 2.27
C GLU A 30 2.35 -13.90 3.70
N LYS A 31 3.28 -12.96 3.89
CA LYS A 31 3.80 -12.62 5.21
C LYS A 31 2.96 -11.56 5.93
N SER A 32 2.33 -10.67 5.17
CA SER A 32 1.56 -9.56 5.73
C SER A 32 0.22 -10.05 6.28
N PHE A 33 -0.24 -9.44 7.36
CA PHE A 33 -1.47 -9.90 8.01
C PHE A 33 -2.21 -8.76 8.73
N PHE A 34 -3.51 -8.96 8.87
CA PHE A 34 -4.36 -8.18 9.75
C PHE A 34 -4.09 -8.61 11.19
N SER A 35 -3.89 -7.66 12.10
CA SER A 35 -3.54 -7.97 13.49
C SER A 35 -4.63 -7.65 14.50
N ASP A 36 -5.33 -6.52 14.36
CA ASP A 36 -6.34 -6.11 15.34
C ASP A 36 -7.33 -5.12 14.74
N PHE A 37 -8.47 -4.98 15.44
CA PHE A 37 -9.57 -4.11 15.01
C PHE A 37 -10.24 -3.50 16.25
N GLU A 38 -10.42 -2.20 16.24
CA GLU A 38 -11.08 -1.49 17.32
C GLU A 38 -12.06 -0.44 16.78
N ILE A 39 -13.18 -0.26 17.49
CA ILE A 39 -14.08 0.87 17.29
C ILE A 39 -14.08 1.66 18.59
N GLU A 40 -13.64 2.91 18.53
CA GLU A 40 -13.54 3.78 19.70
C GLU A 40 -13.76 5.23 19.30
N ASN A 41 -14.57 5.95 20.07
CA ASN A 41 -14.85 7.38 19.85
C ASN A 41 -15.31 7.69 18.43
N ASP A 42 -16.24 6.88 17.91
CA ASP A 42 -16.79 7.00 16.55
C ASP A 42 -15.75 6.82 15.44
N LYS A 43 -14.63 6.20 15.74
CA LYS A 43 -13.58 5.85 14.78
C LYS A 43 -13.32 4.36 14.73
N VAL A 44 -12.93 3.91 13.55
CA VAL A 44 -12.51 2.54 13.29
C VAL A 44 -11.01 2.51 13.13
N TYR A 45 -10.36 1.61 13.85
CA TYR A 45 -8.91 1.39 13.80
C TYR A 45 -8.64 -0.02 13.27
N ILE A 46 -7.95 -0.11 12.16
CA ILE A 46 -7.58 -1.40 11.54
C ILE A 46 -6.06 -1.52 11.59
N TYR A 47 -5.57 -2.45 12.40
CA TYR A 47 -4.13 -2.67 12.60
C TYR A 47 -3.66 -3.81 11.72
N CYS A 48 -2.57 -3.57 11.01
CA CYS A 48 -1.94 -4.58 10.15
C CYS A 48 -0.43 -4.58 10.35
N THR A 49 0.19 -5.70 10.04
CA THR A 49 1.64 -5.80 9.89
C THR A 49 1.93 -6.09 8.43
N LEU A 50 2.68 -5.20 7.79
CA LEU A 50 3.01 -5.29 6.37
C LEU A 50 4.49 -5.59 6.19
N PHE A 51 4.79 -6.48 5.27
CA PHE A 51 6.15 -6.76 4.83
C PHE A 51 6.31 -6.21 3.42
N LEU A 52 7.13 -5.16 3.29
CA LEU A 52 7.35 -4.44 2.05
C LEU A 52 8.79 -4.63 1.59
N GLU A 53 8.97 -5.04 0.35
CA GLU A 53 10.29 -5.17 -0.23
C GLU A 53 10.60 -3.98 -1.12
N ASN A 54 11.66 -3.25 -0.77
CA ASN A 54 12.18 -2.15 -1.56
C ASN A 54 13.32 -2.67 -2.43
N GLN A 55 13.03 -2.87 -3.72
CA GLN A 55 13.99 -3.36 -4.70
C GLN A 55 14.80 -2.25 -5.36
N SER A 56 14.54 -0.99 -5.00
CA SER A 56 15.31 0.13 -5.51
C SER A 56 16.71 0.17 -4.90
N SER A 57 17.61 0.91 -5.51
CA SER A 57 18.99 1.07 -5.01
C SER A 57 19.11 2.09 -3.88
N SER A 58 18.02 2.71 -3.48
CA SER A 58 18.02 3.78 -2.47
C SER A 58 16.86 3.61 -1.49
N GLN A 59 16.97 4.33 -0.37
CA GLN A 59 15.88 4.48 0.58
C GLN A 59 14.70 5.20 -0.08
N GLU A 60 13.49 4.74 0.18
CA GLU A 60 12.27 5.32 -0.37
C GLU A 60 11.30 5.72 0.74
N VAL A 61 10.55 6.80 0.52
CA VAL A 61 9.50 7.24 1.42
C VAL A 61 8.15 7.03 0.74
N VAL A 62 7.23 6.36 1.44
CA VAL A 62 5.93 5.99 0.88
C VAL A 62 4.79 6.39 1.80
N GLU A 63 3.63 6.60 1.21
CA GLU A 63 2.34 6.59 1.88
C GLU A 63 1.65 5.27 1.55
N ILE A 64 0.84 4.76 2.46
CA ILE A 64 0.16 3.48 2.30
C ILE A 64 -1.34 3.70 2.51
N LYS A 65 -2.12 3.18 1.58
CA LYS A 65 -3.56 3.32 1.58
C LYS A 65 -4.22 1.94 1.57
N ALA A 66 -5.25 1.77 2.38
CA ALA A 66 -6.09 0.58 2.34
C ALA A 66 -7.34 0.88 1.51
N LEU A 67 -7.69 -0.03 0.61
CA LEU A 67 -8.87 0.06 -0.24
C LEU A 67 -9.98 -0.76 0.42
N LEU A 68 -11.00 -0.09 0.96
CA LEU A 68 -12.00 -0.68 1.85
C LEU A 68 -13.43 -0.42 1.33
N GLU A 69 -13.63 -0.57 0.03
CA GLU A 69 -14.93 -0.33 -0.60
C GLU A 69 -16.05 -1.19 0.00
N SER A 70 -15.77 -2.46 0.29
CA SER A 70 -16.76 -3.36 0.90
C SER A 70 -17.16 -2.91 2.30
N ASP A 71 -16.21 -2.43 3.09
CA ASP A 71 -16.47 -1.93 4.44
C ASP A 71 -17.33 -0.67 4.40
N ALA A 72 -17.11 0.20 3.43
CA ALA A 72 -17.92 1.40 3.24
C ALA A 72 -19.35 1.03 2.82
N LYS A 73 -19.49 0.09 1.89
CA LYS A 73 -20.81 -0.39 1.43
C LYS A 73 -21.59 -1.09 2.54
N ASN A 74 -20.90 -1.80 3.42
CA ASN A 74 -21.54 -2.54 4.52
C ASN A 74 -21.87 -1.65 5.73
N GLY A 75 -21.54 -0.39 5.69
CA GLY A 75 -21.87 0.58 6.74
C GLY A 75 -20.91 0.60 7.92
N LEU A 76 -19.75 -0.01 7.80
CA LEU A 76 -18.70 0.08 8.82
C LEU A 76 -17.97 1.42 8.76
N LEU A 77 -17.59 1.84 7.57
CA LEU A 77 -16.80 3.04 7.31
C LEU A 77 -17.56 4.05 6.46
N LYS A 78 -17.33 5.32 6.71
CA LYS A 78 -17.86 6.42 5.88
C LYS A 78 -17.01 6.63 4.61
N GLU A 79 -15.73 6.26 4.64
CA GLU A 79 -14.81 6.40 3.51
C GLU A 79 -14.48 5.04 2.89
N GLU A 80 -14.22 5.02 1.58
CA GLU A 80 -13.82 3.81 0.86
C GLU A 80 -12.33 3.53 0.94
N ASN A 81 -11.52 4.56 1.18
CA ASN A 81 -10.06 4.46 1.22
C ASN A 81 -9.53 5.14 2.46
N LEU A 82 -8.58 4.50 3.14
CA LEU A 82 -7.97 5.06 4.34
C LEU A 82 -6.45 5.09 4.19
N TYR A 83 -5.85 6.23 4.52
CA TYR A 83 -4.39 6.29 4.67
C TYR A 83 -3.98 5.57 5.95
N GLY A 84 -2.82 4.92 5.89
CA GLY A 84 -2.23 4.29 7.06
C GLY A 84 -1.32 5.25 7.82
N TYR A 85 -1.27 5.07 9.11
CA TYR A 85 -0.45 5.87 10.03
C TYR A 85 0.48 4.94 10.81
N THR A 86 1.58 5.50 11.29
CA THR A 86 2.38 4.81 12.30
C THR A 86 1.50 4.51 13.53
N VAL A 87 1.84 3.48 14.31
CA VAL A 87 1.01 3.05 15.43
C VAL A 87 0.84 4.16 16.48
N ASP A 88 1.81 5.06 16.60
CA ASP A 88 1.70 6.25 17.44
C ASP A 88 0.85 7.37 16.83
N GLU A 89 0.32 7.17 15.63
CA GLU A 89 -0.53 8.11 14.87
C GLU A 89 0.15 9.42 14.46
N ASN A 90 1.47 9.52 14.59
CA ASN A 90 2.20 10.76 14.34
C ASN A 90 2.59 10.99 12.87
N SER A 91 2.66 9.92 12.07
CA SER A 91 3.09 10.04 10.67
C SER A 91 2.28 9.14 9.75
N LYS A 92 1.99 9.62 8.55
CA LYS A 92 1.40 8.82 7.47
C LYS A 92 2.42 8.45 6.40
N THR A 93 3.68 8.76 6.63
CA THR A 93 4.77 8.38 5.72
C THR A 93 5.66 7.33 6.39
N PHE A 94 6.16 6.43 5.56
CA PHE A 94 7.03 5.34 6.00
C PHE A 94 8.30 5.36 5.18
N THR A 95 9.43 5.29 5.86
CA THR A 95 10.74 5.23 5.21
C THR A 95 11.13 3.77 5.06
N LEU A 96 11.36 3.34 3.82
CA LEU A 96 11.74 1.98 3.51
C LEU A 96 13.22 1.91 3.15
N GLU A 97 13.96 1.10 3.90
CA GLU A 97 15.34 0.77 3.55
C GLU A 97 15.37 -0.19 2.38
N GLN A 98 16.49 -0.33 1.72
CA GLN A 98 16.68 -1.34 0.68
C GLN A 98 16.46 -2.73 1.27
N GLY A 99 15.72 -3.59 0.56
CA GLY A 99 15.39 -4.93 1.01
C GLY A 99 14.05 -5.02 1.71
N GLU A 100 13.89 -6.01 2.60
CA GLU A 100 12.61 -6.26 3.29
C GLU A 100 12.45 -5.36 4.50
N ASN A 101 11.25 -4.76 4.61
CA ASN A 101 10.86 -3.89 5.72
C ASN A 101 9.59 -4.42 6.36
N GLN A 102 9.58 -4.54 7.67
CA GLN A 102 8.38 -4.86 8.43
C GLN A 102 7.80 -3.58 9.01
N ILE A 103 6.53 -3.33 8.74
CA ILE A 103 5.84 -2.11 9.17
C ILE A 103 4.59 -2.47 9.94
N ASP A 104 4.45 -1.92 11.14
CA ASP A 104 3.20 -1.93 11.88
C ASP A 104 2.45 -0.65 11.53
N ILE A 105 1.21 -0.80 11.07
CA ILE A 105 0.43 0.29 10.50
C ILE A 105 -1.00 0.24 11.04
N VAL A 106 -1.61 1.41 11.22
CA VAL A 106 -3.01 1.53 11.57
C VAL A 106 -3.74 2.37 10.53
N PHE A 107 -4.85 1.85 10.02
CA PHE A 107 -5.76 2.58 9.14
C PHE A 107 -6.90 3.12 9.99
N ILE A 108 -7.13 4.42 9.95
CA ILE A 108 -8.09 5.11 10.81
C ILE A 108 -9.17 5.74 9.95
N GLY A 109 -10.43 5.38 10.20
CA GLY A 109 -11.57 5.94 9.48
C GLY A 109 -12.73 6.29 10.41
N GLU A 110 -13.73 6.95 9.85
CA GLU A 110 -14.93 7.27 10.61
C GLU A 110 -15.90 6.10 10.60
N TYR A 111 -16.45 5.80 11.78
CA TYR A 111 -17.42 4.74 11.94
C TYR A 111 -18.78 5.16 11.41
N ALA A 112 -19.37 4.32 10.55
CA ALA A 112 -20.66 4.60 9.92
C ALA A 112 -21.86 3.97 10.64
N GLY A 113 -21.64 3.25 11.74
CA GLY A 113 -22.70 2.76 12.61
C GLY A 113 -22.97 1.27 12.59
N THR A 114 -22.50 0.53 11.58
CA THR A 114 -22.72 -0.91 11.50
C THR A 114 -21.42 -1.67 11.82
N PRO A 115 -21.33 -2.34 12.98
CA PRO A 115 -20.14 -3.10 13.32
C PRO A 115 -20.03 -4.36 12.49
N GLU A 116 -18.81 -4.71 12.11
CA GLU A 116 -18.54 -5.96 11.42
C GLU A 116 -18.22 -7.08 12.42
N LYS A 117 -18.76 -8.26 12.17
CA LYS A 117 -18.58 -9.44 13.04
C LYS A 117 -17.76 -10.56 12.39
N ALA A 118 -17.39 -10.40 11.13
CA ALA A 118 -16.67 -11.42 10.38
C ALA A 118 -15.16 -11.37 10.66
N ASP A 119 -14.49 -12.52 10.50
CA ASP A 119 -13.04 -12.56 10.49
C ASP A 119 -12.51 -11.68 9.36
N ARG A 120 -11.62 -10.78 9.70
CA ARG A 120 -11.05 -9.86 8.72
C ARG A 120 -9.80 -10.44 8.12
N LEU A 121 -9.68 -10.23 6.82
CA LEU A 121 -8.46 -10.49 6.08
C LEU A 121 -7.67 -9.19 5.91
N LEU A 122 -6.42 -9.32 5.47
CA LEU A 122 -5.63 -8.17 5.07
C LEU A 122 -6.38 -7.39 3.99
N PRO A 123 -6.60 -6.08 4.14
CA PRO A 123 -7.24 -5.30 3.09
C PRO A 123 -6.35 -5.18 1.86
N GLU A 124 -6.93 -4.80 0.74
CA GLU A 124 -6.15 -4.46 -0.44
C GLU A 124 -5.33 -3.20 -0.17
N ILE A 125 -4.04 -3.25 -0.47
CA ILE A 125 -3.08 -2.20 -0.11
C ILE A 125 -2.56 -1.53 -1.38
N GLU A 126 -2.54 -0.20 -1.36
CA GLU A 126 -1.92 0.61 -2.40
C GLU A 126 -0.73 1.36 -1.79
N ILE A 127 0.42 1.27 -2.45
CA ILE A 127 1.66 1.91 -2.01
C ILE A 127 1.94 3.09 -2.93
N ILE A 128 2.12 4.27 -2.35
CA ILE A 128 2.30 5.51 -3.08
C ILE A 128 3.66 6.08 -2.72
N LYS A 129 4.57 6.18 -3.70
CA LYS A 129 5.86 6.85 -3.48
C LYS A 129 5.63 8.35 -3.34
N THR A 130 6.21 8.94 -2.31
CA THR A 130 6.15 10.39 -2.15
C THR A 130 7.31 11.03 -2.93
N LYS A 131 7.04 12.17 -3.52
CA LYS A 131 8.08 12.97 -4.16
C LYS A 131 8.85 13.73 -3.07
N GLN A 132 10.14 13.54 -3.07
CA GLN A 132 11.05 14.31 -2.22
C GLN A 132 11.58 15.52 -2.99
#